data_486d46e9f8ecbeca4d51c5b8f364587f
#
_entry.id   486d46e9f8ecbeca4d51c5b8f364587f
#
_cell.length_a   1.000
_cell.length_b   1.000
_cell.length_c   1.000
_cell.angle_alpha   90.00
_cell.angle_beta   90.00
_cell.angle_gamma   90.00
#
_symmetry.space_group_name_H-M   'P 1'
#
loop_
_entity.id
_entity.type
_entity.pdbx_description
1 polymer ?
#
loop_
_entity_poly.entity_id
_entity_poly.type
_entity_poly.pdbx_seq_one_letter_code
_entity_poly.pdbx_strand_id
1 'polypeptide(L)'
;MEALFERVFVETTVDTDQDGQYDLIAVYIKRPKLDEKVPAVFVANPYMLHCNEDWYDLYDVNTDIQAYPSQNIQREDITFHPKDPVVCPKKEAEQIVENSPYPEPDPSAYECISDLYGHLLERGYAGVFSGGLGTRGSDGLTMTGSEEEILAFKSVIDWLNGRARAFRDKTRTVQVLASWCTGSVAMSARSYLGTMCIGVATTGVEGLKTILPEAGISNWYEYYRHNGLTLPAMDWQGDDLDILAKYCFSRALDSNDFASIKPLFEKNQKTLQEGEDRQSGNYNRFWDERNYLQHADRIQASVFVLQGLNDWNVKPDQGIRLYEKLQELGKDRMMLLHQGQHIYTYHLEDSPTLGLIDRWLDYYLKGIDTGIQNESKIYIENNLDQKLWMQEEIWPPKSYKSYRVQENGNQMIVDDLSQTIYDRKQKNTKAWLDELVLTQNAHSLSFDLETMKEDTRFAGRAKVSFRARIQQPTAILSAILVEKGKQVRLTPNLDGDENHSFVFKMEEKPSDYFVITRGWMNAQNRLNNYSKEAIDPDTWYTYSFDFVSNDYTIPKGHTLSLILYGMDVDQTQLPFVVTEIEVDTASIVCDCPIE
;
A
#
# COMPACT_ATOMS: atom_id res chain seq x y z
N MET A 1 -31.30 -1.36 -11.69
CA MET A 1 -31.59 -2.80 -11.85
C MET A 1 -32.08 -3.37 -10.53
N GLU A 2 -33.04 -4.37 -10.52
CA GLU A 2 -33.45 -5.06 -9.27
C GLU A 2 -32.31 -5.96 -8.80
N ALA A 3 -31.90 -5.84 -7.53
CA ALA A 3 -30.82 -6.63 -6.93
C ALA A 3 -31.37 -7.73 -6.02
N LEU A 4 -30.65 -8.84 -5.96
CA LEU A 4 -30.84 -9.91 -4.99
C LEU A 4 -29.70 -9.85 -3.97
N PHE A 5 -30.06 -9.95 -2.69
CA PHE A 5 -29.10 -9.98 -1.59
C PHE A 5 -29.03 -11.38 -0.99
N GLU A 6 -27.81 -11.85 -0.79
CA GLU A 6 -27.53 -13.16 -0.21
C GLU A 6 -26.39 -13.07 0.82
N ARG A 7 -26.37 -14.02 1.76
CA ARG A 7 -25.24 -14.24 2.66
C ARG A 7 -24.94 -15.72 2.75
N VAL A 8 -23.66 -16.04 2.69
CA VAL A 8 -23.13 -17.39 2.90
C VAL A 8 -21.92 -17.37 3.83
N PHE A 9 -21.53 -18.53 4.32
CA PHE A 9 -20.32 -18.75 5.09
C PHE A 9 -19.41 -19.68 4.28
N VAL A 10 -18.36 -19.13 3.70
CA VAL A 10 -17.40 -19.88 2.88
C VAL A 10 -16.42 -20.61 3.80
N GLU A 11 -16.26 -21.90 3.58
CA GLU A 11 -15.28 -22.73 4.28
C GLU A 11 -13.89 -22.49 3.69
N THR A 12 -12.99 -22.04 4.54
CA THR A 12 -11.60 -21.79 4.18
C THR A 12 -10.77 -23.09 4.20
N THR A 13 -9.46 -22.97 4.03
CA THR A 13 -8.50 -24.06 4.19
C THR A 13 -7.60 -23.89 5.42
N VAL A 14 -7.96 -22.98 6.30
CA VAL A 14 -7.22 -22.66 7.53
C VAL A 14 -8.08 -22.84 8.77
N ASP A 15 -7.43 -23.00 9.92
CA ASP A 15 -8.01 -23.10 11.25
C ASP A 15 -7.15 -22.21 12.17
N THR A 16 -7.45 -20.90 12.15
CA THR A 16 -6.63 -19.90 12.85
C THR A 16 -7.04 -19.74 14.31
N ASP A 17 -8.26 -20.14 14.66
CA ASP A 17 -8.74 -20.13 16.05
C ASP A 17 -8.59 -21.48 16.76
N GLN A 18 -7.99 -22.47 16.09
CA GLN A 18 -7.55 -23.76 16.63
C GLN A 18 -8.67 -24.57 17.27
N ASP A 19 -9.89 -24.49 16.72
CA ASP A 19 -11.05 -25.26 17.17
C ASP A 19 -11.14 -26.66 16.54
N GLY A 20 -10.24 -26.96 15.60
CA GLY A 20 -10.16 -28.23 14.86
C GLY A 20 -11.11 -28.29 13.66
N GLN A 21 -11.67 -27.16 13.23
CA GLN A 21 -12.47 -27.03 12.02
C GLN A 21 -11.87 -25.95 11.12
N TYR A 22 -12.11 -26.03 9.83
CA TYR A 22 -11.75 -24.91 8.95
C TYR A 22 -12.58 -23.68 9.29
N ASP A 23 -11.95 -22.52 9.36
CA ASP A 23 -12.63 -21.25 9.60
C ASP A 23 -13.68 -20.96 8.52
N LEU A 24 -14.83 -20.46 8.92
CA LEU A 24 -15.88 -19.97 8.03
C LEU A 24 -15.82 -18.44 7.96
N ILE A 25 -15.73 -17.90 6.77
CA ILE A 25 -15.82 -16.45 6.57
C ILE A 25 -17.17 -16.06 5.99
N ALA A 26 -17.76 -15.01 6.56
CA ALA A 26 -19.03 -14.46 6.09
C ALA A 26 -18.83 -13.74 4.74
N VAL A 27 -19.66 -14.07 3.77
CA VAL A 27 -19.64 -13.49 2.42
C VAL A 27 -21.02 -12.96 2.08
N TYR A 28 -21.07 -11.71 1.68
CA TYR A 28 -22.29 -10.99 1.30
C TYR A 28 -22.29 -10.79 -0.20
N ILE A 29 -23.41 -11.05 -0.84
CA ILE A 29 -23.58 -10.97 -2.27
C ILE A 29 -24.68 -9.98 -2.61
N LYS A 30 -24.40 -9.07 -3.52
CA LYS A 30 -25.38 -8.21 -4.20
C LYS A 30 -25.27 -8.49 -5.69
N ARG A 31 -26.27 -9.15 -6.25
CA ARG A 31 -26.25 -9.54 -7.66
C ARG A 31 -27.50 -9.09 -8.40
N PRO A 32 -27.41 -8.86 -9.72
CA PRO A 32 -28.58 -8.54 -10.52
C PRO A 32 -29.55 -9.73 -10.56
N LYS A 33 -30.83 -9.42 -10.55
CA LYS A 33 -31.90 -10.42 -10.72
C LYS A 33 -32.04 -10.77 -12.21
N LEU A 34 -31.23 -11.68 -12.66
CA LEU A 34 -31.18 -12.19 -14.04
C LEU A 34 -31.31 -13.71 -14.04
N ASP A 35 -31.88 -14.27 -15.14
CA ASP A 35 -31.96 -15.73 -15.33
C ASP A 35 -30.64 -16.31 -15.83
N GLU A 36 -29.76 -15.50 -16.42
CA GLU A 36 -28.44 -15.89 -16.89
C GLU A 36 -27.38 -15.74 -15.78
N LYS A 37 -26.30 -16.52 -15.91
CA LYS A 37 -25.15 -16.41 -15.02
C LYS A 37 -24.41 -15.11 -15.28
N VAL A 38 -23.89 -14.51 -14.19
CA VAL A 38 -23.14 -13.26 -14.25
C VAL A 38 -21.73 -13.44 -13.69
N PRO A 39 -20.74 -12.67 -14.18
CA PRO A 39 -19.41 -12.62 -13.56
C PRO A 39 -19.47 -11.88 -12.22
N ALA A 40 -18.48 -12.11 -11.37
CA ALA A 40 -18.39 -11.51 -10.04
C ALA A 40 -17.20 -10.53 -9.92
N VAL A 41 -17.38 -9.46 -9.16
CA VAL A 41 -16.32 -8.61 -8.65
C VAL A 41 -16.27 -8.81 -7.14
N PHE A 42 -15.16 -9.36 -6.65
CA PHE A 42 -14.96 -9.68 -5.25
C PHE A 42 -14.13 -8.60 -4.56
N VAL A 43 -14.61 -8.15 -3.42
CA VAL A 43 -14.00 -7.15 -2.54
C VAL A 43 -13.68 -7.81 -1.21
N ALA A 44 -12.41 -8.00 -0.93
CA ALA A 44 -11.91 -8.41 0.38
C ALA A 44 -11.78 -7.17 1.26
N ASN A 45 -12.71 -6.98 2.21
CA ASN A 45 -12.81 -5.75 3.00
C ASN A 45 -12.74 -6.00 4.51
N PRO A 46 -11.54 -6.06 5.11
CA PRO A 46 -11.39 -6.27 6.56
C PRO A 46 -12.05 -5.20 7.45
N TYR A 47 -12.44 -4.07 6.88
CA TYR A 47 -13.12 -2.98 7.59
C TYR A 47 -14.65 -3.10 7.62
N MET A 48 -15.23 -4.04 6.86
CA MET A 48 -16.69 -4.14 6.78
C MET A 48 -17.34 -4.54 8.11
N LEU A 49 -18.59 -4.12 8.33
CA LEU A 49 -19.38 -4.39 9.52
C LEU A 49 -18.81 -3.81 10.82
N HIS A 50 -18.14 -2.67 10.72
CA HIS A 50 -17.47 -1.91 11.78
C HIS A 50 -16.13 -2.49 12.21
N CYS A 51 -15.27 -1.61 12.73
CA CYS A 51 -13.99 -1.92 13.33
C CYS A 51 -14.00 -1.60 14.83
N ASN A 52 -12.95 -1.99 15.54
CA ASN A 52 -12.78 -1.67 16.96
C ASN A 52 -12.13 -0.29 17.12
N GLU A 53 -12.90 0.78 17.01
CA GLU A 53 -12.40 2.16 17.10
C GLU A 53 -11.66 2.41 18.43
N ASP A 54 -12.16 1.87 19.55
CA ASP A 54 -11.55 2.00 20.87
C ASP A 54 -10.20 1.26 21.00
N TRP A 55 -9.83 0.42 20.05
CA TRP A 55 -8.62 -0.38 20.06
C TRP A 55 -7.54 0.13 19.11
N TYR A 56 -7.76 1.25 18.46
CA TYR A 56 -6.80 1.86 17.55
C TYR A 56 -5.81 2.73 18.33
N ASP A 57 -4.95 2.08 19.10
CA ASP A 57 -3.95 2.71 19.98
C ASP A 57 -2.62 2.87 19.22
N LEU A 58 -2.40 4.04 18.62
CA LEU A 58 -1.16 4.37 17.91
C LEU A 58 0.05 4.39 18.86
N TYR A 59 1.20 3.87 18.42
CA TYR A 59 2.43 3.98 19.18
C TYR A 59 3.00 5.41 19.13
N ASP A 60 3.79 5.79 20.16
CA ASP A 60 4.42 7.11 20.18
C ASP A 60 5.62 7.16 19.23
N VAL A 61 5.54 8.00 18.20
CA VAL A 61 6.63 8.24 17.25
C VAL A 61 7.78 9.05 17.87
N ASN A 62 7.55 9.73 19.00
CA ASN A 62 8.56 10.46 19.76
C ASN A 62 9.38 9.47 20.62
N THR A 63 10.25 8.73 19.98
CA THR A 63 11.06 7.69 20.63
C THR A 63 12.43 7.60 20.00
N ASP A 64 13.44 7.32 20.84
CA ASP A 64 14.81 7.17 20.38
C ASP A 64 14.98 5.86 19.59
N ILE A 65 15.79 5.91 18.53
CA ILE A 65 16.16 4.74 17.75
C ILE A 65 17.20 3.93 18.50
N GLN A 66 16.95 2.63 18.62
CA GLN A 66 17.90 1.73 19.27
C GLN A 66 19.08 1.42 18.36
N ALA A 67 20.29 1.53 18.92
CA ALA A 67 21.51 1.09 18.26
C ALA A 67 21.79 -0.39 18.53
N TYR A 68 22.35 -1.06 17.54
CA TYR A 68 22.69 -2.48 17.60
C TYR A 68 24.16 -2.71 17.27
N PRO A 69 24.81 -3.76 17.83
CA PRO A 69 26.08 -4.24 17.32
C PRO A 69 25.89 -4.79 15.90
N SER A 70 26.99 -4.97 15.17
CA SER A 70 26.95 -5.63 13.85
C SER A 70 26.33 -7.01 13.97
N GLN A 71 25.38 -7.30 13.07
CA GLN A 71 24.65 -8.55 13.00
C GLN A 71 25.14 -9.37 11.81
N ASN A 72 25.16 -10.69 11.97
CA ASN A 72 25.48 -11.61 10.88
C ASN A 72 24.22 -12.39 10.48
N ILE A 73 23.28 -11.70 9.86
CA ILE A 73 22.03 -12.28 9.36
C ILE A 73 22.20 -12.53 7.86
N GLN A 74 21.91 -13.75 7.42
CA GLN A 74 21.93 -14.11 6.01
C GLN A 74 20.53 -14.05 5.42
N ARG A 75 20.42 -13.92 4.09
CA ARG A 75 19.12 -13.86 3.39
C ARG A 75 18.28 -15.10 3.66
N GLU A 76 18.90 -16.25 3.77
CA GLU A 76 18.25 -17.54 4.06
C GLU A 76 17.59 -17.58 5.44
N ASP A 77 18.16 -16.87 6.44
CA ASP A 77 17.64 -16.82 7.81
C ASP A 77 16.27 -16.14 7.88
N ILE A 78 16.01 -15.23 6.94
CA ILE A 78 14.81 -14.41 6.90
C ILE A 78 13.81 -14.83 5.81
N THR A 79 14.09 -15.88 5.06
CA THR A 79 13.19 -16.38 4.03
C THR A 79 11.98 -17.06 4.68
N PHE A 80 10.78 -16.66 4.26
CA PHE A 80 9.54 -17.30 4.66
C PHE A 80 9.39 -18.66 3.94
N HIS A 81 8.93 -19.63 4.67
CA HIS A 81 8.53 -20.93 4.14
C HIS A 81 7.08 -21.21 4.54
N PRO A 82 6.20 -21.50 3.57
CA PRO A 82 4.81 -21.85 3.85
C PRO A 82 4.69 -22.95 4.90
N LYS A 83 3.67 -22.85 5.74
CA LYS A 83 3.35 -23.88 6.72
C LYS A 83 2.75 -25.11 6.03
N ASP A 84 2.88 -26.28 6.66
CA ASP A 84 2.14 -27.45 6.21
C ASP A 84 0.63 -27.19 6.25
N PRO A 85 -0.12 -27.63 5.21
CA PRO A 85 -1.56 -27.43 5.18
C PRO A 85 -2.25 -28.05 6.41
N VAL A 86 -3.14 -27.29 7.03
CA VAL A 86 -4.00 -27.81 8.09
C VAL A 86 -4.98 -28.81 7.50
N VAL A 87 -5.25 -29.91 8.20
CA VAL A 87 -6.23 -30.91 7.80
C VAL A 87 -7.31 -31.03 8.87
N CYS A 88 -8.48 -30.49 8.58
CA CYS A 88 -9.64 -30.58 9.45
C CYS A 88 -10.67 -31.61 8.95
N PRO A 89 -11.42 -32.28 9.84
CA PRO A 89 -12.50 -33.18 9.44
C PRO A 89 -13.59 -32.41 8.70
N LYS A 90 -14.07 -32.99 7.57
CA LYS A 90 -15.19 -32.40 6.81
C LYS A 90 -16.51 -33.01 7.27
N LYS A 91 -17.45 -32.16 7.69
CA LYS A 91 -18.83 -32.56 7.96
C LYS A 91 -19.60 -32.53 6.64
N GLU A 92 -20.31 -33.62 6.32
CA GLU A 92 -21.21 -33.63 5.15
C GLU A 92 -22.46 -32.77 5.41
N ALA A 93 -22.86 -32.01 4.39
CA ALA A 93 -24.09 -31.25 4.44
C ALA A 93 -25.32 -32.16 4.27
N GLU A 94 -26.40 -31.85 4.98
CA GLU A 94 -27.66 -32.60 4.91
C GLU A 94 -28.50 -32.16 3.69
N GLN A 95 -28.28 -30.93 3.22
CA GLN A 95 -29.01 -30.34 2.10
C GLN A 95 -28.08 -29.47 1.24
N ILE A 96 -28.37 -29.41 -0.07
CA ILE A 96 -27.69 -28.52 -1.02
C ILE A 96 -28.74 -27.60 -1.63
N VAL A 97 -28.45 -26.29 -1.69
CA VAL A 97 -29.34 -25.25 -2.26
C VAL A 97 -28.55 -24.30 -3.17
N GLU A 98 -29.23 -23.57 -4.02
CA GLU A 98 -28.63 -22.66 -5.01
C GLU A 98 -28.67 -21.18 -4.60
N ASN A 99 -29.29 -20.86 -3.47
CA ASN A 99 -29.41 -19.50 -2.97
C ASN A 99 -29.51 -19.46 -1.44
N SER A 100 -29.15 -18.32 -0.88
CA SER A 100 -29.24 -18.03 0.56
C SER A 100 -29.70 -16.59 0.78
N PRO A 101 -30.99 -16.32 0.53
CA PRO A 101 -31.54 -14.95 0.65
C PRO A 101 -31.21 -14.35 2.01
N TYR A 102 -30.81 -13.08 1.99
CA TYR A 102 -30.53 -12.29 3.18
C TYR A 102 -31.21 -10.93 3.03
N PRO A 103 -31.73 -10.33 4.08
CA PRO A 103 -32.27 -8.97 4.01
C PRO A 103 -31.21 -8.02 3.46
N GLU A 104 -31.61 -7.03 2.69
CA GLU A 104 -30.69 -5.98 2.24
C GLU A 104 -30.02 -5.38 3.47
N PRO A 105 -28.70 -5.54 3.62
CA PRO A 105 -27.98 -4.92 4.72
C PRO A 105 -27.88 -3.42 4.49
N ASP A 106 -27.59 -2.65 5.54
CA ASP A 106 -27.24 -1.25 5.40
C ASP A 106 -26.07 -1.14 4.40
N PRO A 107 -26.21 -0.42 3.27
CA PRO A 107 -25.13 -0.26 2.29
C PRO A 107 -23.82 0.24 2.92
N SER A 108 -23.90 1.10 3.93
CA SER A 108 -22.74 1.59 4.68
C SER A 108 -21.99 0.48 5.41
N ALA A 109 -22.62 -0.67 5.66
CA ALA A 109 -22.02 -1.76 6.41
C ALA A 109 -21.07 -2.63 5.57
N TYR A 110 -21.20 -2.70 4.25
CA TYR A 110 -20.34 -3.53 3.40
C TYR A 110 -19.99 -2.93 2.04
N GLU A 111 -20.83 -2.04 1.49
CA GLU A 111 -20.53 -1.29 0.27
C GLU A 111 -19.90 0.07 0.53
N CYS A 112 -19.63 0.41 1.79
CA CYS A 112 -19.24 1.72 2.26
C CYS A 112 -18.03 2.37 1.55
N ILE A 113 -17.50 1.74 0.50
CA ILE A 113 -16.25 2.13 -0.07
C ILE A 113 -16.40 2.83 -1.42
N SER A 114 -17.50 2.62 -2.16
CA SER A 114 -17.61 3.27 -3.44
C SER A 114 -18.91 3.01 -4.22
N ASP A 115 -19.29 3.96 -5.04
CA ASP A 115 -20.39 3.84 -5.99
C ASP A 115 -20.06 2.91 -7.18
N LEU A 116 -18.80 2.50 -7.32
CA LEU A 116 -18.34 1.63 -8.42
C LEU A 116 -19.15 0.34 -8.49
N TYR A 117 -19.43 -0.27 -7.34
CA TYR A 117 -20.15 -1.56 -7.31
C TYR A 117 -21.63 -1.42 -7.68
N GLY A 118 -22.24 -0.28 -7.39
CA GLY A 118 -23.56 0.07 -7.91
C GLY A 118 -23.58 0.22 -9.43
N HIS A 119 -22.59 0.91 -9.99
CA HIS A 119 -22.38 1.05 -11.43
C HIS A 119 -22.14 -0.32 -12.10
N LEU A 120 -21.30 -1.17 -11.50
CA LEU A 120 -21.03 -2.51 -12.03
C LEU A 120 -22.24 -3.43 -11.96
N LEU A 121 -23.08 -3.32 -10.91
CA LEU A 121 -24.34 -4.06 -10.82
C LEU A 121 -25.25 -3.75 -12.00
N GLU A 122 -25.40 -2.46 -12.36
CA GLU A 122 -26.22 -2.03 -13.52
C GLU A 122 -25.67 -2.54 -14.84
N ARG A 123 -24.38 -2.86 -14.89
CA ARG A 123 -23.70 -3.47 -16.05
C ARG A 123 -23.74 -5.01 -16.03
N GLY A 124 -24.44 -5.62 -15.07
CA GLY A 124 -24.63 -7.07 -14.99
C GLY A 124 -23.50 -7.83 -14.31
N TYR A 125 -22.79 -7.19 -13.38
CA TYR A 125 -21.83 -7.85 -12.49
C TYR A 125 -22.43 -8.10 -11.12
N ALA A 126 -22.03 -9.18 -10.46
CA ALA A 126 -22.34 -9.40 -9.05
C ALA A 126 -21.22 -8.81 -8.19
N GLY A 127 -21.57 -8.01 -7.19
CA GLY A 127 -20.69 -7.62 -6.10
C GLY A 127 -20.65 -8.73 -5.04
N VAL A 128 -19.45 -9.14 -4.63
CA VAL A 128 -19.21 -10.14 -3.58
C VAL A 128 -18.29 -9.53 -2.54
N PHE A 129 -18.65 -9.55 -1.26
CA PHE A 129 -17.96 -8.83 -0.20
C PHE A 129 -17.66 -9.76 0.98
N SER A 130 -16.46 -9.72 1.54
CA SER A 130 -16.10 -10.47 2.74
C SER A 130 -15.12 -9.69 3.60
N GLY A 131 -15.36 -9.67 4.91
CA GLY A 131 -14.40 -9.14 5.87
C GLY A 131 -13.23 -10.08 6.15
N GLY A 132 -13.37 -11.36 5.83
CA GLY A 132 -12.35 -12.36 6.10
C GLY A 132 -12.29 -12.81 7.57
N LEU A 133 -11.15 -13.40 7.91
CA LEU A 133 -10.88 -13.97 9.25
C LEU A 133 -10.99 -12.93 10.35
N GLY A 134 -11.55 -13.31 11.49
CA GLY A 134 -11.61 -12.48 12.69
C GLY A 134 -12.54 -11.27 12.60
N THR A 135 -13.28 -11.12 11.50
CA THR A 135 -14.27 -10.06 11.34
C THR A 135 -15.66 -10.52 11.82
N ARG A 136 -16.55 -9.56 12.03
CA ARG A 136 -17.90 -9.81 12.55
C ARG A 136 -18.66 -10.83 11.69
N GLY A 137 -19.12 -11.90 12.33
CA GLY A 137 -19.82 -13.00 11.67
C GLY A 137 -18.92 -14.10 11.11
N SER A 138 -17.62 -13.86 10.91
CA SER A 138 -16.62 -14.86 10.51
C SER A 138 -16.03 -15.60 11.72
N ASP A 139 -15.33 -16.71 11.46
CA ASP A 139 -14.46 -17.40 12.41
C ASP A 139 -13.03 -16.90 12.32
N GLY A 140 -12.12 -17.47 13.07
CA GLY A 140 -10.69 -17.22 13.00
C GLY A 140 -10.21 -15.93 13.65
N LEU A 141 -8.97 -15.57 13.35
CA LEU A 141 -8.26 -14.39 13.87
C LEU A 141 -7.78 -13.50 12.70
N THR A 142 -7.77 -12.20 12.91
CA THR A 142 -7.12 -11.27 11.95
C THR A 142 -5.62 -11.53 11.90
N MET A 143 -5.11 -11.80 10.70
CA MET A 143 -3.72 -12.20 10.46
C MET A 143 -2.97 -11.18 9.58
N THR A 144 -3.57 -10.11 9.23
CA THR A 144 -3.15 -8.97 8.39
C THR A 144 -1.99 -9.26 7.45
N GLY A 145 -2.31 -9.47 6.19
CA GLY A 145 -1.34 -9.70 5.11
C GLY A 145 -0.68 -11.08 5.08
N SER A 146 -0.98 -11.98 6.01
CA SER A 146 -0.38 -13.32 6.09
C SER A 146 -0.87 -14.28 5.01
N GLU A 147 -0.18 -15.41 4.88
CA GLU A 147 -0.60 -16.51 4.02
C GLU A 147 -2.01 -17.01 4.37
N GLU A 148 -2.33 -17.11 5.68
CA GLU A 148 -3.64 -17.59 6.14
C GLU A 148 -4.77 -16.66 5.71
N GLU A 149 -4.59 -15.35 5.79
CA GLU A 149 -5.59 -14.39 5.34
C GLU A 149 -5.82 -14.48 3.82
N ILE A 150 -4.74 -14.60 3.05
CA ILE A 150 -4.79 -14.76 1.60
C ILE A 150 -5.50 -16.06 1.20
N LEU A 151 -5.22 -17.17 1.88
CA LEU A 151 -5.87 -18.45 1.63
C LEU A 151 -7.36 -18.42 2.00
N ALA A 152 -7.73 -17.68 3.03
CA ALA A 152 -9.14 -17.48 3.39
C ALA A 152 -9.90 -16.74 2.27
N PHE A 153 -9.37 -15.63 1.77
CA PHE A 153 -10.01 -14.90 0.66
C PHE A 153 -9.97 -15.68 -0.66
N LYS A 154 -8.89 -16.43 -0.92
CA LYS A 154 -8.83 -17.35 -2.06
C LYS A 154 -10.01 -18.34 -2.08
N SER A 155 -10.44 -18.81 -0.90
CA SER A 155 -11.55 -19.76 -0.77
C SER A 155 -12.87 -19.21 -1.29
N VAL A 156 -13.08 -17.89 -1.26
CA VAL A 156 -14.26 -17.26 -1.88
C VAL A 156 -14.25 -17.44 -3.39
N ILE A 157 -13.11 -17.26 -4.05
CA ILE A 157 -12.98 -17.47 -5.49
C ILE A 157 -13.17 -18.95 -5.83
N ASP A 158 -12.62 -19.84 -5.01
CA ASP A 158 -12.82 -21.28 -5.17
C ASP A 158 -14.30 -21.67 -5.02
N TRP A 159 -15.04 -21.07 -4.09
CA TRP A 159 -16.49 -21.28 -3.97
C TRP A 159 -17.26 -20.76 -5.19
N LEU A 160 -16.96 -19.57 -5.68
CA LEU A 160 -17.57 -19.02 -6.90
C LEU A 160 -17.32 -19.88 -8.15
N ASN A 161 -16.31 -20.75 -8.08
CA ASN A 161 -15.93 -21.71 -9.12
C ASN A 161 -16.28 -23.18 -8.77
N GLY A 162 -17.04 -23.42 -7.69
CA GLY A 162 -17.50 -24.75 -7.27
C GLY A 162 -16.41 -25.66 -6.68
N ARG A 163 -15.24 -25.14 -6.30
CA ARG A 163 -14.13 -25.90 -5.71
C ARG A 163 -14.08 -25.85 -4.18
N ALA A 164 -14.69 -24.83 -3.55
CA ALA A 164 -14.85 -24.77 -2.10
C ALA A 164 -16.33 -24.89 -1.72
N ARG A 165 -16.59 -25.15 -0.44
CA ARG A 165 -17.95 -25.22 0.11
C ARG A 165 -18.32 -23.87 0.72
N ALA A 166 -19.59 -23.56 0.66
CA ALA A 166 -20.17 -22.50 1.49
C ALA A 166 -21.48 -22.98 2.10
N PHE A 167 -21.87 -22.41 3.23
CA PHE A 167 -23.03 -22.83 3.99
C PHE A 167 -23.96 -21.65 4.26
N ARG A 168 -25.24 -21.95 4.48
CA ARG A 168 -26.24 -20.94 4.85
C ARG A 168 -25.96 -20.33 6.22
N ASP A 169 -25.42 -21.12 7.12
CA ASP A 169 -25.04 -20.73 8.49
C ASP A 169 -23.87 -21.59 9.02
N LYS A 170 -23.39 -21.25 10.21
CA LYS A 170 -22.25 -21.93 10.85
C LYS A 170 -22.52 -23.36 11.33
N THR A 171 -23.76 -23.87 11.24
CA THR A 171 -24.07 -25.29 11.57
C THR A 171 -23.55 -26.27 10.52
N ARG A 172 -23.22 -25.76 9.29
CA ARG A 172 -22.74 -26.53 8.14
C ARG A 172 -23.72 -27.61 7.65
N THR A 173 -25.01 -27.46 7.96
CA THR A 173 -26.06 -28.42 7.56
C THR A 173 -26.57 -28.19 6.14
N VAL A 174 -26.60 -26.92 5.69
CA VAL A 174 -27.12 -26.55 4.36
C VAL A 174 -26.01 -25.92 3.54
N GLN A 175 -25.52 -26.66 2.52
CA GLN A 175 -24.51 -26.16 1.58
C GLN A 175 -25.19 -25.29 0.53
N VAL A 176 -24.53 -24.20 0.15
CA VAL A 176 -24.98 -23.22 -0.85
C VAL A 176 -24.04 -23.23 -2.06
N LEU A 177 -24.57 -23.38 -3.25
CA LEU A 177 -23.81 -23.34 -4.50
C LEU A 177 -23.90 -21.95 -5.14
N ALA A 178 -22.83 -21.48 -5.74
CA ALA A 178 -22.79 -20.24 -6.54
C ALA A 178 -23.22 -20.51 -8.00
N SER A 179 -24.36 -21.19 -8.23
CA SER A 179 -24.83 -21.59 -9.57
C SER A 179 -25.11 -20.41 -10.50
N TRP A 180 -25.34 -19.23 -9.93
CA TRP A 180 -25.54 -17.97 -10.63
C TRP A 180 -24.24 -17.36 -11.20
N CYS A 181 -23.08 -17.78 -10.70
CA CYS A 181 -21.79 -17.23 -11.13
C CYS A 181 -21.28 -17.93 -12.40
N THR A 182 -20.70 -17.15 -13.32
CA THR A 182 -20.01 -17.71 -14.51
C THR A 182 -18.71 -18.42 -14.18
N GLY A 183 -18.16 -18.19 -12.96
CA GLY A 183 -16.81 -18.60 -12.58
C GLY A 183 -15.73 -17.59 -12.99
N SER A 184 -16.07 -16.54 -13.76
CA SER A 184 -15.15 -15.43 -14.05
C SER A 184 -15.21 -14.42 -12.92
N VAL A 185 -14.09 -14.22 -12.21
CA VAL A 185 -14.01 -13.33 -11.04
C VAL A 185 -12.94 -12.26 -11.27
N ALA A 186 -13.25 -11.03 -10.91
CA ALA A 186 -12.27 -9.96 -10.69
C ALA A 186 -12.15 -9.67 -9.19
N MET A 187 -11.01 -9.13 -8.75
CA MET A 187 -10.91 -8.42 -7.49
C MET A 187 -10.56 -6.96 -7.76
N SER A 188 -11.22 -6.05 -7.06
CA SER A 188 -11.02 -4.60 -7.24
C SER A 188 -11.27 -3.90 -5.93
N ALA A 189 -10.35 -3.09 -5.48
CA ALA A 189 -10.56 -2.15 -4.37
C ALA A 189 -9.30 -1.31 -4.07
N ARG A 190 -9.44 -0.35 -3.13
CA ARG A 190 -8.38 0.57 -2.70
C ARG A 190 -7.73 0.13 -1.39
N SER A 191 -6.44 0.48 -1.21
CA SER A 191 -5.72 0.38 0.08
C SER A 191 -5.53 -1.06 0.54
N TYR A 192 -5.81 -1.40 1.79
CA TYR A 192 -5.75 -2.77 2.31
C TYR A 192 -6.55 -3.74 1.45
N LEU A 193 -7.72 -3.33 0.97
CA LEU A 193 -8.56 -4.15 0.10
C LEU A 193 -7.89 -4.39 -1.27
N GLY A 194 -7.21 -3.37 -1.81
CA GLY A 194 -6.37 -3.48 -3.01
C GLY A 194 -5.16 -4.39 -2.80
N THR A 195 -4.62 -4.39 -1.58
CA THR A 195 -3.56 -5.29 -1.12
C THR A 195 -3.99 -6.75 -1.20
N MET A 196 -5.21 -7.05 -0.76
CA MET A 196 -5.76 -8.41 -0.85
C MET A 196 -5.93 -8.88 -2.29
N CYS A 197 -6.22 -7.98 -3.23
CA CYS A 197 -6.23 -8.30 -4.66
C CYS A 197 -4.88 -8.86 -5.10
N ILE A 198 -3.78 -8.20 -4.70
CA ILE A 198 -2.41 -8.61 -5.05
C ILE A 198 -2.08 -9.93 -4.38
N GLY A 199 -2.27 -10.03 -3.05
CA GLY A 199 -1.96 -11.24 -2.28
C GLY A 199 -2.68 -12.47 -2.82
N VAL A 200 -3.99 -12.39 -3.06
CA VAL A 200 -4.78 -13.52 -3.61
C VAL A 200 -4.32 -13.88 -5.01
N ALA A 201 -3.98 -12.91 -5.86
CA ALA A 201 -3.51 -13.18 -7.21
C ALA A 201 -2.19 -13.97 -7.23
N THR A 202 -1.31 -13.79 -6.23
CA THR A 202 -0.05 -14.56 -6.12
C THR A 202 -0.26 -16.05 -5.83
N THR A 203 -1.49 -16.46 -5.45
CA THR A 203 -1.82 -17.89 -5.31
C THR A 203 -2.01 -18.59 -6.65
N GLY A 204 -2.16 -17.84 -7.75
CA GLY A 204 -2.49 -18.37 -9.07
C GLY A 204 -3.88 -19.00 -9.16
N VAL A 205 -4.82 -18.62 -8.29
CA VAL A 205 -6.14 -19.23 -8.17
C VAL A 205 -6.89 -19.21 -9.50
N GLU A 206 -7.36 -20.38 -9.93
CA GLU A 206 -8.17 -20.50 -11.13
C GLU A 206 -9.51 -19.77 -10.97
N GLY A 207 -9.97 -19.11 -12.04
CA GLY A 207 -11.21 -18.31 -12.03
C GLY A 207 -10.98 -16.83 -11.73
N LEU A 208 -9.88 -16.45 -11.07
CA LEU A 208 -9.47 -15.05 -10.97
C LEU A 208 -8.91 -14.59 -12.31
N LYS A 209 -9.69 -13.82 -13.06
CA LYS A 209 -9.34 -13.37 -14.41
C LYS A 209 -8.53 -12.08 -14.43
N THR A 210 -8.84 -11.19 -13.50
CA THR A 210 -8.20 -9.89 -13.40
C THR A 210 -8.24 -9.34 -11.99
N ILE A 211 -7.28 -8.46 -11.68
CA ILE A 211 -7.29 -7.64 -10.46
C ILE A 211 -7.09 -6.17 -10.80
N LEU A 212 -7.76 -5.30 -10.06
CA LEU A 212 -7.62 -3.85 -10.13
C LEU A 212 -7.21 -3.31 -8.75
N PRO A 213 -5.93 -3.51 -8.34
CA PRO A 213 -5.45 -2.97 -7.07
C PRO A 213 -5.27 -1.46 -7.18
N GLU A 214 -6.09 -0.70 -6.47
CA GLU A 214 -5.95 0.75 -6.34
C GLU A 214 -5.20 1.06 -5.05
N ALA A 215 -4.09 1.78 -5.14
CA ALA A 215 -3.22 2.06 -4.01
C ALA A 215 -3.03 0.83 -3.10
N GLY A 216 -2.79 -0.34 -3.70
CA GLY A 216 -2.63 -1.61 -3.00
C GLY A 216 -1.19 -1.83 -2.53
N ILE A 217 -1.01 -2.35 -1.32
CA ILE A 217 0.29 -2.66 -0.74
C ILE A 217 0.82 -3.95 -1.38
N SER A 218 1.89 -3.88 -2.14
CA SER A 218 2.57 -5.03 -2.73
C SER A 218 3.66 -5.64 -1.83
N ASN A 219 4.11 -4.84 -0.86
CA ASN A 219 5.10 -5.24 0.14
C ASN A 219 4.83 -4.51 1.46
N TRP A 220 4.32 -5.22 2.46
CA TRP A 220 3.98 -4.64 3.76
C TRP A 220 5.16 -4.08 4.53
N TYR A 221 6.38 -4.61 4.33
CA TYR A 221 7.58 -4.02 4.89
C TYR A 221 7.76 -2.57 4.40
N GLU A 222 7.66 -2.33 3.10
CA GLU A 222 7.83 -0.98 2.53
C GLU A 222 6.64 -0.03 2.86
N TYR A 223 5.58 -0.55 3.45
CA TYR A 223 4.47 0.25 3.96
C TYR A 223 4.73 0.76 5.38
N TYR A 224 5.16 -0.13 6.30
CA TYR A 224 5.41 0.19 7.72
C TYR A 224 6.89 0.38 8.07
N ARG A 225 7.78 0.02 7.18
CA ARG A 225 9.24 0.07 7.35
C ARG A 225 9.89 0.58 6.07
N HIS A 226 11.12 1.04 6.15
CA HIS A 226 11.95 1.32 4.98
C HIS A 226 13.42 1.37 5.39
N ASN A 227 14.29 0.61 4.72
CA ASN A 227 15.73 0.61 4.95
C ASN A 227 16.13 0.60 6.43
N GLY A 228 15.46 -0.25 7.26
CA GLY A 228 15.74 -0.39 8.70
C GLY A 228 15.18 0.71 9.59
N LEU A 229 14.25 1.50 9.09
CA LEU A 229 13.45 2.46 9.85
C LEU A 229 12.02 1.96 10.00
N THR A 230 11.39 2.28 11.13
CA THR A 230 9.95 2.24 11.30
C THR A 230 9.37 3.50 10.68
N LEU A 231 8.53 3.33 9.65
CA LEU A 231 8.10 4.40 8.75
C LEU A 231 6.59 4.31 8.54
N PRO A 232 5.77 4.74 9.51
CA PRO A 232 4.32 4.66 9.38
C PRO A 232 3.80 5.52 8.22
N ALA A 233 2.57 5.26 7.82
CA ALA A 233 1.88 6.10 6.85
C ALA A 233 1.75 7.54 7.36
N MET A 234 1.91 8.55 6.50
CA MET A 234 1.92 9.96 6.88
C MET A 234 0.68 10.40 7.67
N ASP A 235 -0.51 9.97 7.23
CA ASP A 235 -1.78 10.36 7.86
C ASP A 235 -2.06 9.59 9.17
N TRP A 236 -1.31 8.51 9.43
CA TRP A 236 -1.51 7.59 10.55
C TRP A 236 -0.22 7.35 11.32
N GLN A 237 0.49 8.43 11.66
CA GLN A 237 1.73 8.31 12.42
C GLN A 237 1.52 7.55 13.73
N GLY A 238 2.29 6.47 13.91
CA GLY A 238 2.15 5.56 15.04
C GLY A 238 1.29 4.32 14.75
N ASP A 239 0.77 4.17 13.53
CA ASP A 239 0.15 2.91 13.09
C ASP A 239 1.20 1.84 12.81
N ASP A 240 0.83 0.58 13.03
CA ASP A 240 1.63 -0.60 12.68
C ASP A 240 0.73 -1.80 12.43
N LEU A 241 1.29 -2.89 11.96
CA LEU A 241 0.52 -4.04 11.53
C LEU A 241 -0.29 -4.70 12.67
N ASP A 242 0.26 -4.79 13.88
CA ASP A 242 -0.45 -5.31 15.06
C ASP A 242 -1.64 -4.41 15.45
N ILE A 243 -1.49 -3.09 15.31
CA ILE A 243 -2.52 -2.10 15.59
C ILE A 243 -3.64 -2.23 14.56
N LEU A 244 -3.30 -2.31 13.27
CA LEU A 244 -4.27 -2.51 12.20
C LEU A 244 -5.01 -3.84 12.35
N ALA A 245 -4.32 -4.94 12.69
CA ALA A 245 -4.94 -6.24 12.94
C ALA A 245 -5.94 -6.19 14.10
N LYS A 246 -5.59 -5.48 15.18
CA LYS A 246 -6.44 -5.27 16.35
C LYS A 246 -7.68 -4.42 16.01
N TYR A 247 -7.49 -3.38 15.22
CA TYR A 247 -8.57 -2.51 14.71
C TYR A 247 -9.58 -3.30 13.87
N CYS A 248 -9.12 -4.15 12.95
CA CYS A 248 -9.96 -4.96 12.07
C CYS A 248 -10.61 -6.17 12.77
N PHE A 249 -10.18 -6.55 13.98
CA PHE A 249 -10.72 -7.72 14.71
C PHE A 249 -12.14 -7.45 15.23
N SER A 250 -13.10 -7.23 14.35
CA SER A 250 -14.48 -6.86 14.70
C SER A 250 -15.33 -8.03 15.27
N ARG A 251 -14.82 -9.24 15.28
CA ARG A 251 -15.35 -10.37 16.03
C ARG A 251 -15.49 -10.04 17.53
N ALA A 252 -14.61 -9.18 18.06
CA ALA A 252 -14.66 -8.68 19.42
C ALA A 252 -15.89 -7.82 19.77
N LEU A 253 -16.60 -7.30 18.78
CA LEU A 253 -17.85 -6.54 18.99
C LEU A 253 -19.01 -7.43 19.45
N ASP A 254 -18.89 -8.77 19.31
CA ASP A 254 -19.77 -9.73 19.97
C ASP A 254 -19.08 -10.25 21.24
N SER A 255 -19.53 -9.78 22.41
CA SER A 255 -18.90 -10.10 23.68
C SER A 255 -18.94 -11.60 24.04
N ASN A 256 -19.95 -12.34 23.58
CA ASN A 256 -20.06 -13.77 23.86
C ASN A 256 -19.08 -14.57 23.00
N ASP A 257 -18.97 -14.22 21.72
CA ASP A 257 -18.00 -14.83 20.81
C ASP A 257 -16.56 -14.50 21.26
N PHE A 258 -16.28 -13.24 21.57
CA PHE A 258 -14.96 -12.80 22.03
C PHE A 258 -14.52 -13.47 23.32
N ALA A 259 -15.43 -13.69 24.29
CA ALA A 259 -15.07 -14.33 25.55
C ALA A 259 -14.45 -15.72 25.35
N SER A 260 -14.88 -16.46 24.34
CA SER A 260 -14.39 -17.79 24.03
C SER A 260 -12.99 -17.79 23.39
N ILE A 261 -12.66 -16.75 22.60
CA ILE A 261 -11.44 -16.69 21.80
C ILE A 261 -10.38 -15.73 22.35
N LYS A 262 -10.71 -14.95 23.38
CA LYS A 262 -9.84 -13.91 23.93
C LYS A 262 -8.41 -14.37 24.24
N PRO A 263 -8.16 -15.53 24.90
CA PRO A 263 -6.78 -15.96 25.20
C PRO A 263 -5.95 -16.20 23.92
N LEU A 264 -6.58 -16.71 22.87
CA LEU A 264 -5.91 -16.97 21.60
C LEU A 264 -5.67 -15.67 20.83
N PHE A 265 -6.62 -14.73 20.87
CA PHE A 265 -6.45 -13.39 20.34
C PHE A 265 -5.26 -12.67 20.99
N GLU A 266 -5.15 -12.66 22.31
CA GLU A 266 -4.04 -12.04 23.04
C GLU A 266 -2.69 -12.67 22.66
N LYS A 267 -2.65 -13.99 22.49
CA LYS A 267 -1.46 -14.71 22.00
C LYS A 267 -1.12 -14.30 20.57
N ASN A 268 -2.11 -14.19 19.69
CA ASN A 268 -1.92 -13.77 18.31
C ASN A 268 -1.37 -12.34 18.23
N GLN A 269 -1.94 -11.40 18.99
CA GLN A 269 -1.46 -10.02 19.06
C GLN A 269 0.02 -9.95 19.46
N LYS A 270 0.40 -10.73 20.47
CA LYS A 270 1.81 -10.82 20.88
C LYS A 270 2.71 -11.38 19.76
N THR A 271 2.23 -12.38 19.03
CA THR A 271 2.97 -12.96 17.89
C THR A 271 3.18 -11.93 16.77
N LEU A 272 2.16 -11.10 16.48
CA LEU A 272 2.27 -10.02 15.50
C LEU A 272 3.30 -8.97 15.95
N GLN A 273 3.21 -8.50 17.20
CA GLN A 273 4.14 -7.52 17.79
C GLN A 273 5.59 -8.00 17.79
N GLU A 274 5.82 -9.27 18.14
CA GLU A 274 7.16 -9.86 18.11
C GLU A 274 7.68 -10.02 16.68
N GLY A 275 6.80 -10.39 15.75
CA GLY A 275 7.14 -10.64 14.34
C GLY A 275 7.49 -9.37 13.56
N GLU A 276 6.76 -8.29 13.75
CA GLU A 276 6.97 -7.03 13.03
C GLU A 276 8.27 -6.30 13.43
N ASP A 277 8.85 -6.63 14.59
CA ASP A 277 10.10 -6.10 15.11
C ASP A 277 10.23 -4.57 14.93
N ARG A 278 9.29 -3.84 15.56
CA ARG A 278 9.24 -2.36 15.49
C ARG A 278 10.53 -1.70 15.95
N GLN A 279 11.26 -2.33 16.88
CA GLN A 279 12.45 -1.73 17.47
C GLN A 279 13.64 -1.69 16.52
N SER A 280 13.90 -2.77 15.79
CA SER A 280 15.02 -2.81 14.86
C SER A 280 14.68 -2.17 13.51
N GLY A 281 13.43 -2.23 13.10
CA GLY A 281 12.98 -1.82 11.78
C GLY A 281 13.50 -2.70 10.64
N ASN A 282 14.15 -3.82 10.96
CA ASN A 282 14.74 -4.72 9.97
C ASN A 282 13.68 -5.53 9.21
N TYR A 283 14.00 -5.82 7.96
CA TYR A 283 13.30 -6.87 7.21
C TYR A 283 13.63 -8.23 7.81
N ASN A 284 12.61 -9.07 8.01
CA ASN A 284 12.75 -10.39 8.59
C ASN A 284 11.74 -11.38 7.96
N ARG A 285 11.66 -12.61 8.48
CA ARG A 285 10.75 -13.65 7.96
C ARG A 285 9.28 -13.26 8.01
N PHE A 286 8.85 -12.49 9.00
CA PHE A 286 7.48 -12.00 9.14
C PHE A 286 7.10 -11.06 7.97
N TRP A 287 8.01 -10.18 7.58
CA TRP A 287 7.83 -9.28 6.45
C TRP A 287 8.03 -10.00 5.11
N ASP A 288 8.88 -11.03 5.07
CA ASP A 288 9.11 -11.83 3.86
C ASP A 288 7.83 -12.58 3.43
N GLU A 289 7.05 -13.12 4.38
CA GLU A 289 5.71 -13.67 4.15
C GLU A 289 4.77 -12.67 3.49
N ARG A 290 4.89 -11.39 3.85
CA ARG A 290 4.03 -10.28 3.45
C ARG A 290 4.57 -9.47 2.27
N ASN A 291 5.55 -10.00 1.57
CA ASN A 291 6.14 -9.40 0.37
C ASN A 291 5.65 -10.13 -0.90
N TYR A 292 4.52 -9.71 -1.40
CA TYR A 292 3.86 -10.34 -2.55
C TYR A 292 4.64 -10.20 -3.86
N LEU A 293 5.52 -9.19 -3.97
CA LEU A 293 6.37 -9.01 -5.16
C LEU A 293 7.26 -10.23 -5.44
N GLN A 294 7.65 -10.97 -4.41
CA GLN A 294 8.46 -12.18 -4.56
C GLN A 294 7.72 -13.32 -5.28
N HIS A 295 6.39 -13.25 -5.32
CA HIS A 295 5.51 -14.26 -5.90
C HIS A 295 4.72 -13.74 -7.11
N ALA A 296 5.09 -12.59 -7.66
CA ALA A 296 4.43 -11.99 -8.82
C ALA A 296 4.49 -12.89 -10.08
N ASP A 297 5.50 -13.76 -10.17
CA ASP A 297 5.62 -14.77 -11.22
C ASP A 297 4.44 -15.75 -11.26
N ARG A 298 3.79 -16.02 -10.11
CA ARG A 298 2.64 -16.91 -9.97
C ARG A 298 1.31 -16.27 -10.41
N ILE A 299 1.24 -14.95 -10.53
CA ILE A 299 0.04 -14.23 -10.96
C ILE A 299 -0.35 -14.68 -12.37
N GLN A 300 -1.56 -15.22 -12.51
CA GLN A 300 -2.14 -15.64 -13.80
C GLN A 300 -3.18 -14.62 -14.30
N ALA A 301 -3.76 -13.85 -13.41
CA ALA A 301 -4.71 -12.80 -13.71
C ALA A 301 -4.03 -11.63 -14.42
N SER A 302 -4.76 -10.94 -15.31
CA SER A 302 -4.33 -9.61 -15.77
C SER A 302 -4.40 -8.60 -14.63
N VAL A 303 -3.57 -7.55 -14.67
CA VAL A 303 -3.46 -6.59 -13.58
C VAL A 303 -3.60 -5.17 -14.08
N PHE A 304 -4.57 -4.42 -13.57
CA PHE A 304 -4.70 -2.99 -13.82
C PHE A 304 -4.37 -2.21 -12.54
N VAL A 305 -3.14 -1.70 -12.43
CA VAL A 305 -2.67 -0.92 -11.27
C VAL A 305 -3.21 0.50 -11.36
N LEU A 306 -3.81 0.99 -10.27
CA LEU A 306 -4.28 2.36 -10.11
C LEU A 306 -3.54 2.99 -8.92
N GLN A 307 -2.82 4.12 -9.12
CA GLN A 307 -1.96 4.66 -8.08
C GLN A 307 -1.85 6.18 -8.12
N GLY A 308 -1.99 6.81 -6.95
CA GLY A 308 -1.72 8.25 -6.76
C GLY A 308 -0.22 8.52 -6.60
N LEU A 309 0.30 9.51 -7.32
CA LEU A 309 1.71 9.93 -7.24
C LEU A 309 2.03 10.79 -6.02
N ASN A 310 0.99 11.35 -5.38
CA ASN A 310 1.09 12.08 -4.11
C ASN A 310 0.46 11.31 -2.94
N ASP A 311 0.31 10.00 -3.08
CA ASP A 311 -0.15 9.12 -2.01
C ASP A 311 1.02 8.81 -1.05
N TRP A 312 1.06 9.52 0.07
CA TRP A 312 2.05 9.30 1.13
C TRP A 312 1.53 8.36 2.25
N ASN A 313 0.30 7.86 2.10
CA ASN A 313 -0.22 6.74 2.88
C ASN A 313 0.28 5.43 2.25
N VAL A 314 -0.30 4.99 1.13
CA VAL A 314 0.23 3.86 0.36
C VAL A 314 1.13 4.40 -0.75
N LYS A 315 2.41 4.53 -0.43
CA LYS A 315 3.41 5.22 -1.27
C LYS A 315 3.40 4.69 -2.71
N PRO A 316 3.64 5.56 -3.72
CA PRO A 316 3.60 5.20 -5.15
C PRO A 316 4.39 3.95 -5.52
N ASP A 317 5.50 3.69 -4.84
CA ASP A 317 6.32 2.50 -5.05
C ASP A 317 5.55 1.18 -4.90
N GLN A 318 4.48 1.13 -4.13
CA GLN A 318 3.69 -0.08 -3.93
C GLN A 318 3.05 -0.57 -5.25
N GLY A 319 2.34 0.31 -5.93
CA GLY A 319 1.74 0.01 -7.23
C GLY A 319 2.78 -0.05 -8.35
N ILE A 320 3.72 0.91 -8.37
CA ILE A 320 4.73 1.03 -9.43
C ILE A 320 5.67 -0.18 -9.45
N ARG A 321 6.17 -0.65 -8.31
CA ARG A 321 7.04 -1.85 -8.24
C ARG A 321 6.30 -3.12 -8.66
N LEU A 322 5.01 -3.23 -8.35
CA LEU A 322 4.19 -4.32 -8.86
C LEU A 322 4.14 -4.27 -10.39
N TYR A 323 3.86 -3.11 -10.97
CA TYR A 323 3.81 -2.93 -12.42
C TYR A 323 5.16 -3.25 -13.08
N GLU A 324 6.27 -2.71 -12.55
CA GLU A 324 7.64 -2.99 -13.01
C GLU A 324 7.91 -4.50 -13.03
N LYS A 325 7.55 -5.19 -11.94
CA LYS A 325 7.75 -6.64 -11.84
C LYS A 325 6.93 -7.43 -12.84
N LEU A 326 5.67 -7.05 -13.05
CA LEU A 326 4.81 -7.65 -14.08
C LEU A 326 5.32 -7.37 -15.50
N GLN A 327 5.90 -6.17 -15.72
CA GLN A 327 6.55 -5.81 -16.97
C GLN A 327 7.77 -6.69 -17.27
N GLU A 328 8.65 -6.90 -16.29
CA GLU A 328 9.80 -7.81 -16.41
C GLU A 328 9.36 -9.24 -16.74
N LEU A 329 8.28 -9.71 -16.13
CA LEU A 329 7.72 -11.05 -16.33
C LEU A 329 6.88 -11.20 -17.61
N GLY A 330 6.67 -10.12 -18.35
CA GLY A 330 5.83 -10.12 -19.56
C GLY A 330 4.36 -10.45 -19.31
N LYS A 331 3.85 -10.16 -18.09
CA LYS A 331 2.46 -10.39 -17.71
C LYS A 331 1.53 -9.34 -18.34
N ASP A 332 0.27 -9.73 -18.54
CA ASP A 332 -0.74 -8.81 -19.05
C ASP A 332 -1.11 -7.77 -17.98
N ARG A 333 -0.93 -6.51 -18.30
CA ARG A 333 -0.97 -5.41 -17.34
C ARG A 333 -1.34 -4.08 -17.95
N MET A 334 -1.85 -3.21 -17.11
CA MET A 334 -2.04 -1.77 -17.36
C MET A 334 -1.76 -1.01 -16.07
N MET A 335 -1.36 0.26 -16.18
CA MET A 335 -1.16 1.15 -15.03
C MET A 335 -1.76 2.52 -15.33
N LEU A 336 -2.41 3.11 -14.34
CA LEU A 336 -2.85 4.49 -14.36
C LEU A 336 -2.28 5.20 -13.13
N LEU A 337 -1.52 6.27 -13.38
CA LEU A 337 -0.92 7.13 -12.36
C LEU A 337 -1.61 8.49 -12.38
N HIS A 338 -2.14 8.93 -11.26
CA HIS A 338 -2.78 10.24 -11.12
C HIS A 338 -2.05 11.11 -10.10
N GLN A 339 -2.20 12.43 -10.19
CA GLN A 339 -1.53 13.39 -9.30
C GLN A 339 -2.18 13.50 -7.92
N GLY A 340 -3.21 12.71 -7.62
CA GLY A 340 -3.92 12.71 -6.35
C GLY A 340 -3.19 11.99 -5.24
N GLN A 341 -3.78 12.13 -4.05
CA GLN A 341 -3.41 11.41 -2.83
C GLN A 341 -4.09 10.03 -2.78
N HIS A 342 -4.38 9.53 -1.57
CA HIS A 342 -5.05 8.26 -1.31
C HIS A 342 -6.56 8.36 -1.57
N ILE A 343 -6.96 8.43 -2.84
CA ILE A 343 -8.34 8.65 -3.29
C ILE A 343 -8.84 7.50 -4.18
N TYR A 344 -10.15 7.45 -4.42
CA TYR A 344 -10.73 6.56 -5.41
C TYR A 344 -10.59 7.17 -6.82
N THR A 345 -9.79 6.52 -7.66
CA THR A 345 -9.37 7.05 -8.97
C THR A 345 -10.55 7.22 -9.95
N TYR A 346 -11.56 6.37 -9.88
CA TYR A 346 -12.72 6.47 -10.77
C TYR A 346 -13.65 7.66 -10.42
N HIS A 347 -13.44 8.34 -9.28
CA HIS A 347 -14.11 9.60 -8.94
C HIS A 347 -13.41 10.84 -9.50
N LEU A 348 -12.24 10.70 -10.13
CA LEU A 348 -11.56 11.84 -10.76
C LEU A 348 -12.38 12.35 -11.94
N GLU A 349 -12.77 13.62 -11.89
CA GLU A 349 -13.41 14.29 -13.03
C GLU A 349 -12.47 14.38 -14.22
N ASP A 350 -13.02 14.32 -15.42
CA ASP A 350 -12.27 14.36 -16.70
C ASP A 350 -11.20 13.24 -16.83
N SER A 351 -11.27 12.20 -15.97
CA SER A 351 -10.35 11.07 -16.00
C SER A 351 -10.80 9.97 -16.98
N PRO A 352 -9.89 9.27 -17.65
CA PRO A 352 -10.23 8.11 -18.46
C PRO A 352 -10.59 6.86 -17.63
N THR A 353 -10.43 6.91 -16.30
CA THR A 353 -10.41 5.74 -15.41
C THR A 353 -11.65 4.88 -15.52
N LEU A 354 -12.86 5.45 -15.36
CA LEU A 354 -14.09 4.66 -15.36
C LEU A 354 -14.31 3.96 -16.71
N GLY A 355 -14.06 4.66 -17.81
CA GLY A 355 -14.16 4.06 -19.14
C GLY A 355 -13.13 2.97 -19.39
N LEU A 356 -11.92 3.07 -18.84
CA LEU A 356 -10.91 2.02 -18.89
C LEU A 356 -11.31 0.82 -18.03
N ILE A 357 -11.80 1.03 -16.81
CA ILE A 357 -12.31 -0.04 -15.92
C ILE A 357 -13.43 -0.81 -16.61
N ASP A 358 -14.42 -0.13 -17.18
CA ASP A 358 -15.55 -0.74 -17.87
C ASP A 358 -15.11 -1.64 -19.01
N ARG A 359 -14.24 -1.14 -19.90
CA ARG A 359 -13.73 -1.89 -21.04
C ARG A 359 -12.83 -3.05 -20.61
N TRP A 360 -12.03 -2.86 -19.55
CA TRP A 360 -11.17 -3.88 -18.97
C TRP A 360 -11.98 -5.04 -18.41
N LEU A 361 -12.98 -4.76 -17.57
CA LEU A 361 -13.83 -5.79 -16.98
C LEU A 361 -14.68 -6.51 -18.01
N ASP A 362 -15.30 -5.79 -18.98
CA ASP A 362 -16.06 -6.41 -20.06
C ASP A 362 -15.21 -7.38 -20.90
N TYR A 363 -13.93 -7.03 -21.16
CA TYR A 363 -13.01 -7.89 -21.89
C TYR A 363 -12.64 -9.15 -21.10
N TYR A 364 -12.13 -9.00 -19.86
CA TYR A 364 -11.60 -10.14 -19.10
C TYR A 364 -12.66 -11.02 -18.47
N LEU A 365 -13.81 -10.48 -18.10
CA LEU A 365 -14.86 -11.24 -17.43
C LEU A 365 -15.98 -11.72 -18.35
N LYS A 366 -16.32 -10.96 -19.38
CA LYS A 366 -17.40 -11.30 -20.32
C LYS A 366 -16.91 -11.74 -21.68
N GLY A 367 -15.61 -11.58 -21.99
CA GLY A 367 -15.03 -11.90 -23.30
C GLY A 367 -15.51 -10.98 -24.43
N ILE A 368 -15.95 -9.77 -24.10
CA ILE A 368 -16.38 -8.77 -25.08
C ILE A 368 -15.13 -8.08 -25.63
N ASP A 369 -14.96 -8.06 -26.94
CA ASP A 369 -13.88 -7.29 -27.57
C ASP A 369 -14.17 -5.79 -27.44
N THR A 370 -13.50 -5.15 -26.50
CA THR A 370 -13.61 -3.71 -26.21
C THR A 370 -12.47 -2.90 -26.78
N GLY A 371 -11.49 -3.55 -27.43
CA GLY A 371 -10.26 -2.95 -27.92
C GLY A 371 -9.26 -2.57 -26.84
N ILE A 372 -9.54 -2.86 -25.55
CA ILE A 372 -8.68 -2.47 -24.41
C ILE A 372 -7.27 -3.08 -24.51
N GLN A 373 -7.10 -4.23 -25.13
CA GLN A 373 -5.81 -4.88 -25.35
C GLN A 373 -4.89 -4.11 -26.30
N ASN A 374 -5.43 -3.17 -27.09
CA ASN A 374 -4.71 -2.32 -28.03
C ASN A 374 -4.45 -0.91 -27.47
N GLU A 375 -4.92 -0.63 -26.27
CA GLU A 375 -4.63 0.63 -25.57
C GLU A 375 -3.20 0.67 -25.07
N SER A 376 -2.70 1.90 -24.85
CA SER A 376 -1.41 2.10 -24.19
C SER A 376 -1.39 1.44 -22.80
N LYS A 377 -0.23 0.91 -22.42
CA LYS A 377 -0.11 0.17 -21.15
C LYS A 377 -0.08 1.06 -19.92
N ILE A 378 0.18 2.35 -20.11
CA ILE A 378 0.32 3.31 -19.00
C ILE A 378 -0.39 4.61 -19.36
N TYR A 379 -1.16 5.12 -18.41
CA TYR A 379 -1.79 6.43 -18.44
C TYR A 379 -1.26 7.25 -17.26
N ILE A 380 -0.79 8.48 -17.51
CA ILE A 380 -0.19 9.33 -16.48
C ILE A 380 -0.81 10.72 -16.56
N GLU A 381 -1.43 11.18 -15.49
CA GLU A 381 -1.94 12.54 -15.36
C GLU A 381 -0.79 13.53 -15.27
N ASN A 382 -0.85 14.60 -16.07
CA ASN A 382 0.18 15.63 -16.05
C ASN A 382 -0.03 16.57 -14.84
N ASN A 383 1.05 16.88 -14.12
CA ASN A 383 0.98 17.76 -12.95
C ASN A 383 0.80 19.25 -13.27
N LEU A 384 0.98 19.66 -14.52
CA LEU A 384 0.78 21.04 -14.97
C LEU A 384 -0.61 21.27 -15.58
N ASP A 385 -1.23 20.21 -16.14
CA ASP A 385 -2.56 20.23 -16.73
C ASP A 385 -3.28 18.90 -16.48
N GLN A 386 -4.21 18.89 -15.53
CA GLN A 386 -4.97 17.68 -15.14
C GLN A 386 -5.84 17.07 -16.25
N LYS A 387 -6.08 17.81 -17.37
CA LYS A 387 -6.80 17.28 -18.52
C LYS A 387 -5.90 16.52 -19.49
N LEU A 388 -4.59 16.66 -19.32
CA LEU A 388 -3.60 16.00 -20.14
C LEU A 388 -3.17 14.68 -19.49
N TRP A 389 -3.48 13.58 -20.17
CA TRP A 389 -3.06 12.23 -19.81
C TRP A 389 -2.01 11.75 -20.82
N MET A 390 -0.78 11.61 -20.34
CA MET A 390 0.30 11.03 -21.15
C MET A 390 0.08 9.52 -21.27
N GLN A 391 0.50 8.95 -22.39
CA GLN A 391 0.34 7.54 -22.68
C GLN A 391 1.69 6.92 -23.03
N GLU A 392 2.02 5.80 -22.39
CA GLU A 392 3.30 5.13 -22.50
C GLU A 392 3.13 3.61 -22.62
N GLU A 393 4.13 2.95 -23.18
CA GLU A 393 4.17 1.47 -23.30
C GLU A 393 5.08 0.83 -22.24
N ILE A 394 6.05 1.56 -21.72
CA ILE A 394 7.10 1.07 -20.82
C ILE A 394 7.32 2.06 -19.68
N TRP A 395 7.49 1.56 -18.48
CA TRP A 395 7.85 2.31 -17.28
C TRP A 395 9.08 1.68 -16.59
N PRO A 396 9.96 2.49 -15.98
CA PRO A 396 10.12 3.93 -16.26
C PRO A 396 10.80 4.16 -17.62
N PRO A 397 10.78 5.38 -18.15
CA PRO A 397 11.64 5.75 -19.27
C PRO A 397 13.10 5.48 -18.94
N LYS A 398 13.93 5.13 -19.94
CA LYS A 398 15.33 4.72 -19.73
C LYS A 398 16.33 5.88 -19.72
N SER A 399 15.91 7.04 -19.27
CA SER A 399 16.79 8.21 -19.20
C SER A 399 17.19 8.50 -17.77
N TYR A 400 18.50 8.65 -17.52
CA TYR A 400 19.05 9.03 -16.22
C TYR A 400 20.14 10.09 -16.38
N LYS A 401 20.09 11.07 -15.49
CA LYS A 401 21.11 12.11 -15.38
C LYS A 401 21.75 12.07 -14.00
N SER A 402 23.08 11.97 -13.97
CA SER A 402 23.85 11.94 -12.73
C SER A 402 24.30 13.34 -12.37
N TYR A 403 23.84 13.85 -11.24
CA TYR A 403 24.25 15.13 -10.68
C TYR A 403 25.33 14.93 -9.62
N ARG A 404 26.40 15.73 -9.68
CA ARG A 404 27.45 15.79 -8.69
C ARG A 404 27.48 17.17 -8.06
N VAL A 405 27.47 17.23 -6.74
CA VAL A 405 27.60 18.51 -6.03
C VAL A 405 29.01 19.07 -6.30
N GLN A 406 29.07 20.35 -6.66
CA GLN A 406 30.33 21.02 -7.02
C GLN A 406 31.05 21.66 -5.81
N GLU A 407 30.46 21.57 -4.64
CA GLU A 407 31.04 22.09 -3.40
C GLU A 407 32.10 21.13 -2.86
N ASN A 408 33.20 21.71 -2.37
CA ASN A 408 34.30 20.96 -1.78
C ASN A 408 34.35 21.24 -0.29
N GLY A 409 34.53 20.19 0.51
CA GLY A 409 34.67 20.26 1.96
C GLY A 409 33.67 19.40 2.68
N ASN A 410 33.75 19.45 4.01
CA ASN A 410 32.82 18.76 4.86
C ASN A 410 31.79 19.76 5.40
N GLN A 411 30.55 19.37 5.42
CA GLN A 411 29.47 20.16 6.05
C GLN A 411 28.75 19.32 7.11
N MET A 412 28.24 19.97 8.14
CA MET A 412 27.59 19.31 9.28
C MET A 412 26.09 19.47 9.22
N ILE A 413 25.38 18.37 9.42
CA ILE A 413 23.97 18.35 9.77
C ILE A 413 23.88 18.10 11.28
N VAL A 414 23.20 18.98 12.01
CA VAL A 414 22.89 18.81 13.43
C VAL A 414 21.40 18.47 13.53
N ASP A 415 21.11 17.18 13.63
CA ASP A 415 19.74 16.66 13.70
C ASP A 415 19.19 16.79 15.11
N ASP A 416 18.61 17.96 15.39
CA ASP A 416 18.05 18.38 16.67
C ASP A 416 16.73 19.14 16.45
N LEU A 417 15.59 18.47 16.63
CA LEU A 417 14.28 19.12 16.47
C LEU A 417 14.05 20.28 17.43
N SER A 418 14.75 20.34 18.57
CA SER A 418 14.61 21.45 19.51
C SER A 418 15.17 22.77 18.96
N GLN A 419 15.98 22.71 17.92
CA GLN A 419 16.58 23.86 17.23
C GLN A 419 15.82 24.24 15.94
N THR A 420 14.70 23.56 15.65
CA THR A 420 13.85 23.81 14.48
C THR A 420 12.56 24.50 14.91
N ILE A 421 11.79 24.97 13.94
CA ILE A 421 10.44 25.53 14.18
C ILE A 421 9.40 24.44 14.53
N TYR A 422 9.72 23.16 14.42
CA TYR A 422 8.78 22.07 14.65
C TYR A 422 8.37 21.96 16.12
N ASP A 423 7.07 21.94 16.35
CA ASP A 423 6.48 21.67 17.67
C ASP A 423 5.82 20.29 17.68
N ARG A 424 6.37 19.36 18.48
CA ARG A 424 5.88 17.97 18.59
C ARG A 424 4.41 17.89 19.02
N LYS A 425 3.87 18.92 19.72
CA LYS A 425 2.48 18.95 20.16
C LYS A 425 1.55 19.52 19.11
N GLN A 426 2.00 20.55 18.39
CA GLN A 426 1.20 21.20 17.34
C GLN A 426 1.31 20.49 16.01
N LYS A 427 2.35 19.66 15.84
CA LYS A 427 2.66 18.94 14.59
C LYS A 427 2.64 19.90 13.37
N ASN A 428 3.31 21.06 13.49
CA ASN A 428 3.33 22.11 12.47
C ASN A 428 4.28 21.76 11.30
N THR A 429 4.03 20.64 10.66
CA THR A 429 4.82 20.02 9.61
C THR A 429 5.10 20.94 8.43
N LYS A 430 4.07 21.69 7.99
CA LYS A 430 4.23 22.63 6.87
C LYS A 430 5.26 23.72 7.19
N ALA A 431 5.26 24.27 8.41
CA ALA A 431 6.22 25.30 8.80
C ALA A 431 7.65 24.72 8.87
N TRP A 432 7.79 23.50 9.39
CA TRP A 432 9.07 22.79 9.39
C TRP A 432 9.58 22.52 7.97
N LEU A 433 8.72 22.10 7.06
CA LEU A 433 9.09 21.85 5.67
C LEU A 433 9.49 23.16 4.96
N ASP A 434 8.80 24.28 5.23
CA ASP A 434 9.18 25.60 4.73
C ASP A 434 10.56 26.02 5.24
N GLU A 435 10.86 25.80 6.53
CA GLU A 435 12.19 26.03 7.10
C GLU A 435 13.24 25.18 6.40
N LEU A 436 12.98 23.86 6.24
CA LEU A 436 13.89 22.91 5.60
C LEU A 436 14.25 23.31 4.17
N VAL A 437 13.26 23.77 3.39
CA VAL A 437 13.42 24.02 1.95
C VAL A 437 13.88 25.45 1.64
N LEU A 438 13.36 26.44 2.38
CA LEU A 438 13.49 27.86 2.02
C LEU A 438 14.56 28.62 2.80
N THR A 439 15.11 28.00 3.87
CA THR A 439 16.09 28.68 4.72
C THR A 439 17.41 27.93 4.79
N GLN A 440 18.49 28.66 5.06
CA GLN A 440 19.71 28.03 5.53
C GLN A 440 19.59 27.75 7.02
N ASN A 441 19.81 26.50 7.41
CA ASN A 441 19.67 26.05 8.79
C ASN A 441 20.77 25.02 9.14
N ALA A 442 20.89 24.66 10.41
CA ALA A 442 21.90 23.71 10.86
C ALA A 442 21.48 22.23 10.70
N HIS A 443 20.19 21.96 10.48
CA HIS A 443 19.65 20.60 10.43
C HIS A 443 19.46 20.04 9.02
N SER A 444 19.90 20.78 7.98
CA SER A 444 19.88 20.32 6.60
C SER A 444 21.00 20.89 5.74
N LEU A 445 21.30 20.19 4.64
CA LEU A 445 22.17 20.67 3.55
C LEU A 445 21.38 20.70 2.26
N SER A 446 21.31 21.87 1.62
CA SER A 446 20.56 22.09 0.38
C SER A 446 21.49 22.40 -0.79
N PHE A 447 21.33 21.68 -1.89
CA PHE A 447 22.14 21.79 -3.11
C PHE A 447 21.25 21.98 -4.33
N ASP A 448 21.41 23.08 -5.03
CA ASP A 448 20.77 23.29 -6.31
C ASP A 448 21.50 22.47 -7.39
N LEU A 449 20.80 21.51 -8.00
CA LEU A 449 21.38 20.58 -8.97
C LEU A 449 21.36 21.20 -10.38
N GLU A 450 20.20 21.68 -10.83
CA GLU A 450 20.03 22.28 -12.15
C GLU A 450 18.80 23.19 -12.21
N THR A 451 18.95 24.33 -12.92
CA THR A 451 17.78 25.14 -13.35
C THR A 451 17.37 24.71 -14.76
N MET A 452 16.12 24.29 -14.91
CA MET A 452 15.61 23.72 -16.15
C MET A 452 15.52 24.76 -17.28
N LYS A 453 16.03 24.43 -18.47
CA LYS A 453 15.99 25.29 -19.65
C LYS A 453 14.70 25.15 -20.47
N GLU A 454 14.01 24.06 -20.27
CA GLU A 454 12.72 23.67 -20.83
C GLU A 454 11.94 22.88 -19.80
N ASP A 455 10.65 22.65 -20.03
CA ASP A 455 9.87 21.74 -19.18
C ASP A 455 10.51 20.36 -19.23
N THR A 456 10.86 19.82 -18.07
CA THR A 456 11.69 18.64 -17.96
C THR A 456 10.99 17.60 -17.09
N ARG A 457 10.77 16.41 -17.65
CA ARG A 457 10.08 15.34 -16.94
C ARG A 457 11.03 14.55 -16.05
N PHE A 458 10.65 14.37 -14.81
CA PHE A 458 11.20 13.40 -13.84
C PHE A 458 10.26 12.19 -13.83
N ALA A 459 10.72 11.00 -14.24
CA ALA A 459 9.85 9.83 -14.34
C ALA A 459 10.57 8.56 -13.90
N GLY A 460 10.27 8.09 -12.70
CA GLY A 460 10.86 6.89 -12.11
C GLY A 460 11.40 7.12 -10.70
N ARG A 461 12.49 6.42 -10.36
CA ARG A 461 13.09 6.41 -9.03
C ARG A 461 14.49 7.02 -9.07
N ALA A 462 14.69 8.09 -8.32
CA ALA A 462 16.02 8.65 -8.13
C ALA A 462 16.80 7.87 -7.07
N LYS A 463 18.13 8.08 -7.05
CA LYS A 463 19.03 7.51 -6.06
C LYS A 463 20.03 8.53 -5.59
N VAL A 464 20.25 8.63 -4.28
CA VAL A 464 21.32 9.44 -3.70
C VAL A 464 22.43 8.55 -3.11
N SER A 465 23.66 9.01 -3.24
CA SER A 465 24.83 8.38 -2.61
C SER A 465 25.77 9.48 -2.10
N PHE A 466 26.30 9.31 -0.90
CA PHE A 466 27.24 10.23 -0.27
C PHE A 466 28.07 9.55 0.81
N ARG A 467 29.20 10.15 1.17
CA ARG A 467 30.00 9.71 2.32
C ARG A 467 29.69 10.59 3.52
N ALA A 468 29.48 9.97 4.67
CA ALA A 468 29.31 10.69 5.92
C ALA A 468 29.99 9.97 7.09
N ARG A 469 30.32 10.76 8.12
CA ARG A 469 30.77 10.32 9.42
C ARG A 469 29.74 10.74 10.46
N ILE A 470 29.31 9.82 11.30
CA ILE A 470 28.23 10.00 12.26
C ILE A 470 28.79 9.78 13.65
N GLN A 471 28.56 10.74 14.56
CA GLN A 471 29.09 10.66 15.92
C GLN A 471 28.30 9.71 16.82
N GLN A 472 27.01 9.47 16.50
CA GLN A 472 26.14 8.59 17.26
C GLN A 472 26.19 7.15 16.73
N PRO A 473 25.86 6.14 17.56
CA PRO A 473 25.88 4.74 17.14
C PRO A 473 24.76 4.37 16.14
N THR A 474 23.79 5.26 15.94
CA THR A 474 22.74 5.15 14.91
C THR A 474 22.28 6.53 14.48
N ALA A 475 21.67 6.65 13.31
CA ALA A 475 21.11 7.89 12.79
C ALA A 475 20.01 7.62 11.76
N ILE A 476 19.09 8.56 11.63
CA ILE A 476 18.22 8.67 10.46
C ILE A 476 18.94 9.50 9.40
N LEU A 477 18.94 9.01 8.18
CA LEU A 477 19.41 9.74 7.01
C LEU A 477 18.24 9.90 6.06
N SER A 478 17.87 11.13 5.76
CA SER A 478 16.77 11.46 4.86
C SER A 478 17.23 12.36 3.73
N ALA A 479 16.51 12.27 2.62
CA ALA A 479 16.70 13.16 1.49
C ALA A 479 15.36 13.48 0.82
N ILE A 480 15.24 14.72 0.31
CA ILE A 480 14.15 15.10 -0.59
C ILE A 480 14.70 15.69 -1.87
N LEU A 481 13.99 15.44 -2.98
CA LEU A 481 14.15 16.18 -4.22
C LEU A 481 13.01 17.18 -4.33
N VAL A 482 13.38 18.43 -4.57
CA VAL A 482 12.47 19.58 -4.55
C VAL A 482 12.56 20.33 -5.86
N GLU A 483 11.42 20.65 -6.44
CA GLU A 483 11.30 21.67 -7.46
C GLU A 483 11.12 23.03 -6.76
N LYS A 484 12.09 23.92 -6.92
CA LYS A 484 12.04 25.31 -6.43
C LYS A 484 11.65 26.25 -7.55
N GLY A 485 10.54 26.93 -7.37
CA GLY A 485 10.01 27.88 -8.33
C GLY A 485 8.58 28.28 -7.95
N LYS A 486 8.29 29.55 -8.14
CA LYS A 486 6.99 30.11 -7.74
C LYS A 486 5.94 29.87 -8.80
N GLN A 487 4.94 29.05 -8.47
CA GLN A 487 3.78 28.83 -9.35
C GLN A 487 2.54 28.44 -8.56
N VAL A 488 1.38 28.51 -9.22
CA VAL A 488 0.13 27.94 -8.73
C VAL A 488 0.16 26.44 -9.09
N ARG A 489 0.01 25.57 -8.08
CA ARG A 489 0.07 24.11 -8.27
C ARG A 489 -1.31 23.49 -8.08
N LEU A 490 -1.50 22.33 -8.72
CA LEU A 490 -2.68 21.52 -8.51
C LEU A 490 -2.69 20.98 -7.07
N THR A 491 -3.83 21.14 -6.41
CA THR A 491 -4.05 20.58 -5.07
C THR A 491 -5.31 19.73 -5.07
N PRO A 492 -5.34 18.61 -4.34
CA PRO A 492 -6.55 17.81 -4.21
C PRO A 492 -7.64 18.61 -3.49
N ASN A 493 -8.87 18.47 -3.95
CA ASN A 493 -10.02 19.02 -3.24
C ASN A 493 -10.39 18.10 -2.07
N LEU A 494 -9.91 18.42 -0.88
CA LEU A 494 -10.19 17.68 0.35
C LEU A 494 -11.56 18.01 0.98
N ASP A 495 -12.30 18.98 0.45
CA ASP A 495 -13.63 19.38 0.96
C ASP A 495 -14.76 18.48 0.47
N GLY A 496 -14.45 17.44 -0.33
CA GLY A 496 -15.42 16.47 -0.83
C GLY A 496 -15.67 15.33 0.15
N ASP A 497 -16.91 14.81 0.16
CA ASP A 497 -17.23 13.52 0.76
C ASP A 497 -16.40 12.43 0.04
N GLU A 498 -15.77 11.52 0.80
CA GLU A 498 -14.92 10.45 0.25
C GLU A 498 -15.64 9.57 -0.79
N ASN A 499 -16.98 9.60 -0.81
CA ASN A 499 -17.82 8.87 -1.74
C ASN A 499 -18.22 9.67 -3.00
N HIS A 500 -17.79 10.92 -3.12
CA HIS A 500 -18.10 11.78 -4.25
C HIS A 500 -16.84 12.15 -5.03
N SER A 501 -17.01 12.58 -6.26
CA SER A 501 -15.92 12.97 -7.17
C SER A 501 -14.96 13.94 -6.53
N PHE A 502 -13.69 13.57 -6.48
CA PHE A 502 -12.62 14.48 -6.10
C PHE A 502 -12.16 15.25 -7.34
N VAL A 503 -12.12 16.57 -7.21
CA VAL A 503 -11.60 17.45 -8.25
C VAL A 503 -10.33 18.10 -7.74
N PHE A 504 -9.27 18.07 -8.52
CA PHE A 504 -8.09 18.87 -8.22
C PHE A 504 -8.41 20.35 -8.41
N LYS A 505 -8.02 21.15 -7.43
CA LYS A 505 -8.07 22.61 -7.52
C LYS A 505 -6.67 23.18 -7.69
N MET A 506 -6.59 24.29 -8.41
CA MET A 506 -5.39 25.13 -8.38
C MET A 506 -5.29 25.80 -7.01
N GLU A 507 -4.09 25.89 -6.42
CA GLU A 507 -3.86 26.66 -5.21
C GLU A 507 -4.25 28.12 -5.42
N GLU A 508 -4.91 28.72 -4.42
CA GLU A 508 -5.28 30.14 -4.46
C GLU A 508 -4.04 31.05 -4.45
N LYS A 509 -2.98 30.59 -3.81
CA LYS A 509 -1.69 31.30 -3.73
C LYS A 509 -0.59 30.42 -4.32
N PRO A 510 0.34 31.01 -5.10
CA PRO A 510 1.51 30.29 -5.53
C PRO A 510 2.31 29.76 -4.35
N SER A 511 2.79 28.52 -4.44
CA SER A 511 3.83 28.01 -3.56
C SER A 511 5.20 28.24 -4.16
N ASP A 512 6.24 28.33 -3.32
CA ASP A 512 7.60 28.62 -3.76
C ASP A 512 8.38 27.34 -4.12
N TYR A 513 7.84 26.16 -3.82
CA TYR A 513 8.44 24.86 -4.09
C TYR A 513 7.40 23.74 -4.11
N PHE A 514 7.83 22.57 -4.62
CA PHE A 514 7.13 21.30 -4.51
C PHE A 514 8.12 20.17 -4.17
N VAL A 515 7.77 19.31 -3.21
CA VAL A 515 8.56 18.11 -2.90
C VAL A 515 8.19 17.01 -3.90
N ILE A 516 9.09 16.73 -4.83
CA ILE A 516 8.86 15.71 -5.87
C ILE A 516 8.87 14.32 -5.25
N THR A 517 9.88 14.04 -4.42
CA THR A 517 10.02 12.72 -3.80
C THR A 517 10.90 12.75 -2.56
N ARG A 518 10.81 11.67 -1.76
CA ARG A 518 11.52 11.47 -0.49
C ARG A 518 12.21 10.11 -0.46
N GLY A 519 13.28 10.00 0.32
CA GLY A 519 13.97 8.73 0.61
C GLY A 519 14.58 8.74 2.01
N TRP A 520 14.69 7.56 2.62
CA TRP A 520 15.11 7.40 4.01
C TRP A 520 15.97 6.16 4.22
N MET A 521 16.83 6.20 5.25
CA MET A 521 17.64 5.07 5.67
C MET A 521 18.01 5.18 7.16
N ASN A 522 18.01 4.06 7.88
CA ASN A 522 18.77 3.93 9.10
C ASN A 522 20.23 3.74 8.75
N ALA A 523 21.13 4.56 9.28
CA ALA A 523 22.55 4.53 8.96
C ALA A 523 23.22 3.17 9.27
N GLN A 524 22.68 2.38 10.21
CA GLN A 524 23.13 1.04 10.50
C GLN A 524 22.74 0.01 9.43
N ASN A 525 21.77 0.33 8.56
CA ASN A 525 21.33 -0.55 7.45
C ASN A 525 22.03 -0.22 6.12
N ARG A 526 23.20 0.39 6.15
CA ARG A 526 23.93 0.83 4.94
C ARG A 526 24.27 -0.27 3.94
N LEU A 527 24.28 -1.53 4.35
CA LEU A 527 24.59 -2.67 3.47
C LEU A 527 23.32 -3.40 2.96
N ASN A 528 22.29 -3.48 3.79
CA ASN A 528 21.02 -4.13 3.46
C ASN A 528 19.93 -3.73 4.47
N ASN A 529 18.69 -4.10 4.22
CA ASN A 529 17.54 -3.75 5.06
C ASN A 529 17.21 -4.78 6.17
N TYR A 530 18.03 -5.84 6.32
CA TYR A 530 17.74 -6.94 7.26
C TYR A 530 18.84 -7.16 8.31
N SER A 531 19.96 -6.44 8.24
CA SER A 531 21.00 -6.51 9.28
C SER A 531 21.56 -5.12 9.60
N LYS A 532 21.88 -4.93 10.86
CA LYS A 532 22.53 -3.72 11.37
C LYS A 532 24.05 -3.86 11.34
N GLU A 533 24.73 -2.76 11.00
CA GLU A 533 26.17 -2.63 11.08
C GLU A 533 26.57 -1.55 12.09
N ALA A 534 27.43 -1.87 13.02
CA ALA A 534 27.92 -0.89 13.98
C ALA A 534 28.55 0.33 13.28
N ILE A 535 28.35 1.49 13.86
CA ILE A 535 28.93 2.75 13.41
C ILE A 535 30.11 3.08 14.33
N ASP A 536 31.29 3.27 13.73
CA ASP A 536 32.47 3.83 14.38
C ASP A 536 32.46 5.34 14.11
N PRO A 537 32.43 6.20 15.16
CA PRO A 537 32.31 7.65 15.00
C PRO A 537 33.50 8.31 14.28
N ASP A 538 34.66 7.65 14.24
CA ASP A 538 35.85 8.15 13.55
C ASP A 538 35.95 7.69 12.08
N THR A 539 34.98 6.89 11.60
CA THR A 539 35.01 6.26 10.29
C THR A 539 34.01 6.88 9.30
N TRP A 540 34.49 7.13 8.08
CA TRP A 540 33.69 7.57 6.96
C TRP A 540 33.04 6.36 6.25
N TYR A 541 31.71 6.33 6.20
CA TYR A 541 30.96 5.31 5.47
C TYR A 541 30.29 5.90 4.24
N THR A 542 30.04 5.07 3.25
CA THR A 542 29.19 5.41 2.11
C THR A 542 27.75 4.99 2.42
N TYR A 543 26.83 5.91 2.25
CA TYR A 543 25.39 5.71 2.36
C TYR A 543 24.77 5.88 0.98
N SER A 544 23.82 5.01 0.64
CA SER A 544 23.13 5.06 -0.64
C SER A 544 21.73 4.50 -0.51
N PHE A 545 20.74 5.27 -0.92
CA PHE A 545 19.33 4.85 -0.89
C PHE A 545 18.54 5.45 -2.05
N ASP A 546 17.46 4.76 -2.39
CA ASP A 546 16.53 5.19 -3.42
C ASP A 546 15.48 6.13 -2.83
N PHE A 547 14.95 7.01 -3.68
CA PHE A 547 13.75 7.78 -3.40
C PHE A 547 12.51 6.99 -3.80
N VAL A 548 11.34 7.37 -3.31
CA VAL A 548 10.06 6.87 -3.80
C VAL A 548 9.86 7.27 -5.25
N SER A 549 9.32 6.40 -6.09
CA SER A 549 9.04 6.69 -7.50
C SER A 549 8.06 7.85 -7.66
N ASN A 550 8.25 8.68 -8.67
CA ASN A 550 7.31 9.72 -9.06
C ASN A 550 7.32 9.96 -10.57
N ASP A 551 6.32 10.65 -11.07
CA ASP A 551 6.26 11.26 -12.40
C ASP A 551 5.84 12.73 -12.26
N TYR A 552 6.75 13.65 -12.58
CA TYR A 552 6.58 15.06 -12.32
C TYR A 552 7.30 15.90 -13.38
N THR A 553 6.59 16.79 -14.04
CA THR A 553 7.18 17.75 -14.96
C THR A 553 7.65 18.99 -14.19
N ILE A 554 8.96 19.24 -14.20
CA ILE A 554 9.60 20.42 -13.63
C ILE A 554 9.51 21.52 -14.66
N PRO A 555 8.86 22.68 -14.37
CA PRO A 555 8.69 23.75 -15.34
C PRO A 555 10.02 24.40 -15.73
N LYS A 556 10.06 24.92 -16.94
CA LYS A 556 11.15 25.77 -17.41
C LYS A 556 11.42 26.94 -16.46
N GLY A 557 12.68 27.15 -16.12
CA GLY A 557 13.15 28.21 -15.21
C GLY A 557 13.09 27.84 -13.74
N HIS A 558 12.50 26.70 -13.39
CA HIS A 558 12.51 26.17 -12.02
C HIS A 558 13.76 25.32 -11.76
N THR A 559 14.14 25.22 -10.50
CA THR A 559 15.38 24.54 -10.10
C THR A 559 15.09 23.23 -9.38
N LEU A 560 15.69 22.16 -9.86
CA LEU A 560 15.75 20.89 -9.11
C LEU A 560 16.82 21.01 -8.03
N SER A 561 16.45 20.72 -6.79
CA SER A 561 17.35 20.77 -5.62
C SER A 561 17.29 19.49 -4.83
N LEU A 562 18.44 19.07 -4.30
CA LEU A 562 18.59 17.98 -3.33
C LEU A 562 18.75 18.57 -1.93
N ILE A 563 18.01 18.05 -0.97
CA ILE A 563 18.17 18.42 0.45
C ILE A 563 18.43 17.15 1.26
N LEU A 564 19.55 17.12 2.00
CA LEU A 564 19.92 16.06 2.93
C LEU A 564 19.64 16.53 4.37
N TYR A 565 19.04 15.68 5.20
CA TYR A 565 18.69 15.97 6.58
C TYR A 565 18.59 14.69 7.43
N GLY A 566 18.30 14.81 8.72
CA GLY A 566 18.10 13.68 9.61
C GLY A 566 16.65 13.22 9.67
N MET A 567 15.96 13.47 10.80
CA MET A 567 14.55 13.11 11.02
C MET A 567 13.62 13.76 10.00
N ASP A 568 12.69 12.99 9.46
CA ASP A 568 11.56 13.48 8.67
C ASP A 568 10.31 13.50 9.56
N VAL A 569 9.82 14.68 9.89
CA VAL A 569 8.70 14.84 10.85
C VAL A 569 7.38 14.28 10.36
N ASP A 570 7.25 14.05 9.04
CA ASP A 570 6.07 13.43 8.42
C ASP A 570 6.16 11.91 8.36
N GLN A 571 7.39 11.37 8.31
CA GLN A 571 7.59 10.00 7.86
C GLN A 571 8.38 9.12 8.83
N THR A 572 9.26 9.68 9.68
CA THR A 572 10.13 8.86 10.54
C THR A 572 9.75 8.95 12.01
N GLN A 573 10.35 8.08 12.83
CA GLN A 573 10.42 8.29 14.26
C GLN A 573 11.11 9.63 14.55
N LEU A 574 10.80 10.23 15.69
CA LEU A 574 11.32 11.52 16.12
C LEU A 574 12.15 11.38 17.40
N PRO A 575 13.42 10.93 17.32
CA PRO A 575 14.31 10.78 18.45
C PRO A 575 14.50 12.08 19.25
N PHE A 576 14.88 11.95 20.51
CA PHE A 576 15.30 13.06 21.36
C PHE A 576 16.82 13.24 21.37
N VAL A 577 17.56 12.18 20.96
CA VAL A 577 19.01 12.21 20.89
C VAL A 577 19.44 13.10 19.73
N VAL A 578 20.25 14.12 20.05
CA VAL A 578 20.88 14.98 19.02
C VAL A 578 21.91 14.17 18.24
N THR A 579 21.84 14.23 16.92
CA THR A 579 22.77 13.50 16.04
C THR A 579 23.56 14.45 15.16
N GLU A 580 24.90 14.30 15.15
CA GLU A 580 25.79 15.05 14.29
C GLU A 580 26.23 14.17 13.10
N ILE A 581 25.97 14.65 11.88
CA ILE A 581 26.25 13.96 10.62
C ILE A 581 27.17 14.86 9.80
N GLU A 582 28.44 14.52 9.73
CA GLU A 582 29.42 15.22 8.88
C GLU A 582 29.41 14.62 7.49
N VAL A 583 29.06 15.40 6.47
CA VAL A 583 28.93 14.96 5.08
C VAL A 583 30.10 15.47 4.24
N ASP A 584 30.77 14.59 3.51
CA ASP A 584 31.73 14.93 2.46
C ASP A 584 30.94 15.38 1.21
N THR A 585 30.78 16.68 1.04
CA THR A 585 29.93 17.26 -0.02
C THR A 585 30.41 16.90 -1.42
N ALA A 586 31.71 16.75 -1.64
CA ALA A 586 32.28 16.35 -2.93
C ALA A 586 31.93 14.90 -3.33
N SER A 587 31.52 14.09 -2.36
CA SER A 587 31.13 12.70 -2.59
C SER A 587 29.65 12.55 -3.02
N ILE A 588 28.84 13.61 -2.93
CA ILE A 588 27.40 13.54 -3.18
C ILE A 588 27.15 13.34 -4.68
N VAL A 589 26.42 12.28 -4.98
CA VAL A 589 25.90 11.96 -6.31
C VAL A 589 24.41 11.70 -6.21
N CYS A 590 23.64 12.33 -7.08
CA CYS A 590 22.22 12.10 -7.21
C CYS A 590 21.92 11.68 -8.65
N ASP A 591 21.49 10.44 -8.83
CA ASP A 591 21.05 9.89 -10.11
C ASP A 591 19.55 10.09 -10.24
N CYS A 592 19.12 10.93 -11.17
CA CYS A 592 17.72 11.29 -11.37
C CYS A 592 17.20 10.75 -12.71
N PRO A 593 15.98 10.17 -12.74
CA PRO A 593 15.33 9.73 -13.97
C PRO A 593 14.73 10.93 -14.71
N ILE A 594 15.54 11.62 -15.49
CA ILE A 594 15.17 12.86 -16.20
C ILE A 594 15.24 12.67 -17.72
N GLU A 595 14.19 13.12 -18.41
CA GLU A 595 14.07 13.18 -19.86
C GLU A 595 14.19 14.61 -20.40
#